data_ba92835ce3a114ee34306295d7b2b556
#
_entry.id   ba92835ce3a114ee34306295d7b2b556
#
_cell.length_a   1.000
_cell.length_b   1.000
_cell.length_c   1.000
_cell.angle_alpha   90.00
_cell.angle_beta   90.00
_cell.angle_gamma   90.00
#
_symmetry.space_group_name_H-M   'P 1'
#
loop_
_entity.id
_entity.type
_entity.pdbx_description
1 polymer ?
#
loop_
_entity_poly.entity_id
_entity_poly.type
_entity_poly.pdbx_seq_one_letter_code
_entity_poly.pdbx_strand_id
1 'polypeptide(L)'
;MTRGLIIALLLGAGLATSCGVPTPAAQPSAKDVLAKPQQSNLSDAHFNVTGKITDGSGTIVQLAGDGALVYKPKLEGRFKFQTTVGGQTVIIQEISLEGTNYGLTPASPKWVATKSASGIDPSAFAGATEQKYIGEETLPQGKAWHASAKDKDGNAFDAYIRESDGYPIKYVETQTGGQNITLAFDKYNTGETITAPPPDQIQAG
;
A
#
# COMPACT_ATOMS: atom_id res chain seq x y z
N MET A 1 86.33 -17.91 -27.44
CA MET A 1 86.40 -17.04 -26.25
C MET A 1 85.32 -16.02 -26.28
N THR A 2 84.24 -16.22 -25.57
CA THR A 2 83.25 -15.14 -25.29
C THR A 2 82.38 -15.59 -24.15
N ARG A 3 82.45 -14.89 -23.05
CA ARG A 3 81.71 -15.14 -21.77
C ARG A 3 80.26 -14.72 -21.90
N GLY A 4 79.34 -15.64 -21.62
CA GLY A 4 77.97 -15.37 -21.52
C GLY A 4 77.61 -14.80 -20.15
N LEU A 5 76.86 -13.70 -20.15
CA LEU A 5 76.31 -13.03 -18.97
C LEU A 5 74.88 -13.54 -18.76
N ILE A 6 74.57 -14.20 -17.62
CA ILE A 6 73.29 -14.65 -17.20
C ILE A 6 72.64 -13.51 -16.41
N ILE A 7 71.54 -12.92 -16.94
CA ILE A 7 70.70 -11.96 -16.22
C ILE A 7 69.56 -12.73 -15.63
N ALA A 8 69.51 -12.84 -14.30
CA ALA A 8 68.36 -13.38 -13.56
C ALA A 8 67.24 -12.33 -13.48
N LEU A 9 66.08 -12.62 -14.12
CA LEU A 9 64.89 -11.81 -14.05
C LEU A 9 64.03 -12.23 -12.81
N LEU A 10 64.03 -11.38 -11.78
CA LEU A 10 63.16 -11.53 -10.62
C LEU A 10 61.76 -11.11 -11.01
N LEU A 11 60.84 -12.08 -11.17
CA LEU A 11 59.39 -11.82 -11.27
C LEU A 11 58.85 -11.44 -9.89
N GLY A 12 58.57 -10.17 -9.66
CA GLY A 12 57.83 -9.69 -8.54
C GLY A 12 56.31 -9.97 -8.75
N ALA A 13 55.77 -10.93 -7.99
CA ALA A 13 54.33 -11.17 -7.94
C ALA A 13 53.65 -10.03 -7.16
N GLY A 14 53.14 -9.03 -7.85
CA GLY A 14 52.27 -8.00 -7.29
C GLY A 14 50.91 -8.59 -6.90
N LEU A 15 50.65 -8.75 -5.60
CA LEU A 15 49.33 -9.03 -5.07
C LEU A 15 48.47 -7.77 -5.26
N ALA A 16 47.71 -7.74 -6.36
CA ALA A 16 46.64 -6.76 -6.54
C ALA A 16 45.50 -7.12 -5.58
N THR A 17 45.48 -6.52 -4.37
CA THR A 17 44.31 -6.49 -3.52
C THR A 17 43.27 -5.65 -4.24
N SER A 18 42.38 -6.30 -4.98
CA SER A 18 41.15 -5.70 -5.51
C SER A 18 40.28 -5.30 -4.30
N CYS A 19 40.33 -4.04 -3.91
CA CYS A 19 39.29 -3.46 -3.09
C CYS A 19 37.99 -3.57 -3.88
N GLY A 20 37.20 -4.59 -3.56
CA GLY A 20 35.84 -4.72 -4.12
C GLY A 20 35.05 -3.49 -3.74
N VAL A 21 34.80 -2.60 -4.69
CA VAL A 21 33.84 -1.53 -4.54
C VAL A 21 32.51 -2.22 -4.27
N PRO A 22 31.83 -1.95 -3.13
CA PRO A 22 30.53 -2.57 -2.89
C PRO A 22 29.60 -2.22 -4.04
N THR A 23 29.15 -3.21 -4.78
CA THR A 23 28.13 -3.02 -5.81
C THR A 23 26.92 -2.44 -5.13
N PRO A 24 26.40 -1.28 -5.56
CA PRO A 24 25.16 -0.74 -5.01
C PRO A 24 24.08 -1.82 -5.04
N ALA A 25 23.40 -2.03 -3.94
CA ALA A 25 22.26 -2.95 -3.91
C ALA A 25 21.30 -2.56 -5.02
N ALA A 26 20.87 -3.53 -5.84
CA ALA A 26 19.94 -3.26 -6.92
C ALA A 26 18.66 -2.68 -6.34
N GLN A 27 18.21 -1.56 -6.87
CA GLN A 27 16.95 -0.93 -6.45
C GLN A 27 15.79 -1.91 -6.72
N PRO A 28 14.82 -2.03 -5.79
CA PRO A 28 13.65 -2.88 -6.02
C PRO A 28 12.80 -2.31 -7.16
N SER A 29 12.11 -3.18 -7.90
CA SER A 29 11.11 -2.70 -8.86
C SER A 29 9.87 -2.19 -8.11
N ALA A 30 9.12 -1.26 -8.71
CA ALA A 30 7.86 -0.80 -8.14
C ALA A 30 6.88 -1.96 -7.89
N LYS A 31 6.85 -2.93 -8.81
CA LYS A 31 6.04 -4.14 -8.67
C LYS A 31 6.42 -4.94 -7.42
N ASP A 32 7.71 -5.11 -7.17
CA ASP A 32 8.17 -5.84 -5.98
C ASP A 32 7.84 -5.08 -4.70
N VAL A 33 7.98 -3.75 -4.70
CA VAL A 33 7.61 -2.90 -3.57
C VAL A 33 6.13 -3.04 -3.25
N LEU A 34 5.25 -2.91 -4.24
CA LEU A 34 3.80 -2.98 -4.06
C LEU A 34 3.32 -4.39 -3.64
N ALA A 35 4.06 -5.43 -4.00
CA ALA A 35 3.74 -6.81 -3.60
C ALA A 35 4.23 -7.17 -2.19
N LYS A 36 5.14 -6.39 -1.59
CA LYS A 36 5.75 -6.71 -0.29
C LYS A 36 4.76 -6.98 0.84
N PRO A 37 3.69 -6.19 1.05
CA PRO A 37 2.75 -6.47 2.15
C PRO A 37 2.15 -7.87 2.09
N GLN A 38 1.79 -8.37 0.91
CA GLN A 38 1.26 -9.73 0.74
C GLN A 38 2.32 -10.81 0.87
N GLN A 39 3.57 -10.53 0.50
CA GLN A 39 4.69 -11.48 0.56
C GLN A 39 5.34 -11.54 1.95
N SER A 40 5.14 -10.52 2.79
CA SER A 40 5.71 -10.42 4.13
C SER A 40 4.98 -11.31 5.14
N ASN A 41 5.41 -11.26 6.41
CA ASN A 41 4.73 -11.95 7.51
C ASN A 41 3.53 -11.16 8.06
N LEU A 42 3.00 -10.22 7.28
CA LEU A 42 1.83 -9.43 7.64
C LEU A 42 0.58 -10.29 7.55
N SER A 43 -0.15 -10.44 8.65
CA SER A 43 -1.47 -11.08 8.70
C SER A 43 -2.59 -10.05 8.55
N ASP A 44 -2.46 -8.95 9.28
CA ASP A 44 -3.44 -7.87 9.29
C ASP A 44 -2.76 -6.53 9.59
N ALA A 45 -3.41 -5.43 9.20
CA ALA A 45 -2.99 -4.07 9.54
C ALA A 45 -4.20 -3.16 9.73
N HIS A 46 -4.14 -2.33 10.78
CA HIS A 46 -5.06 -1.21 11.00
C HIS A 46 -4.51 0.05 10.39
N PHE A 47 -5.41 0.94 9.97
CA PHE A 47 -5.06 2.25 9.45
C PHE A 47 -6.09 3.30 9.84
N ASN A 48 -5.64 4.54 9.88
CA ASN A 48 -6.47 5.73 9.96
C ASN A 48 -6.58 6.35 8.58
N VAL A 49 -7.77 6.88 8.26
CA VAL A 49 -8.06 7.58 7.02
C VAL A 49 -8.22 9.06 7.29
N THR A 50 -7.54 9.87 6.52
CA THR A 50 -7.72 11.33 6.52
C THR A 50 -7.66 11.84 5.09
N GLY A 51 -8.41 12.90 4.79
CA GLY A 51 -8.34 13.47 3.46
C GLY A 51 -9.45 14.45 3.17
N LYS A 52 -9.60 14.71 1.87
CA LYS A 52 -10.66 15.54 1.31
C LYS A 52 -11.28 14.83 0.12
N ILE A 53 -12.57 14.93 -0.02
CA ILE A 53 -13.29 14.46 -1.20
C ILE A 53 -14.21 15.57 -1.72
N THR A 54 -14.60 15.46 -2.97
CA THR A 54 -15.64 16.32 -3.53
C THR A 54 -16.98 15.59 -3.42
N ASP A 55 -17.95 16.20 -2.75
CA ASP A 55 -19.29 15.63 -2.63
C ASP A 55 -20.07 15.74 -3.94
N GLY A 56 -21.29 15.16 -3.98
CA GLY A 56 -22.15 15.17 -5.15
C GLY A 56 -22.61 16.57 -5.59
N SER A 57 -22.43 17.61 -4.77
CA SER A 57 -22.70 19.02 -5.10
C SER A 57 -21.47 19.77 -5.64
N GLY A 58 -20.30 19.12 -5.69
CA GLY A 58 -19.02 19.73 -6.06
C GLY A 58 -18.33 20.43 -4.88
N THR A 59 -18.83 20.29 -3.65
CA THR A 59 -18.22 20.88 -2.46
C THR A 59 -17.11 19.98 -1.92
N ILE A 60 -15.96 20.57 -1.56
CA ILE A 60 -14.87 19.84 -0.92
C ILE A 60 -15.21 19.65 0.57
N VAL A 61 -15.26 18.41 1.01
CA VAL A 61 -15.54 18.04 2.39
C VAL A 61 -14.38 17.24 2.99
N GLN A 62 -14.18 17.35 4.30
CA GLN A 62 -13.17 16.57 5.02
C GLN A 62 -13.65 15.13 5.19
N LEU A 63 -12.75 14.19 4.97
CA LEU A 63 -12.95 12.77 5.24
C LEU A 63 -12.03 12.36 6.40
N ALA A 64 -12.58 11.65 7.36
CA ALA A 64 -11.82 10.98 8.41
C ALA A 64 -12.40 9.59 8.65
N GLY A 65 -11.60 8.68 9.18
CA GLY A 65 -12.08 7.33 9.45
C GLY A 65 -10.98 6.40 9.92
N ASP A 66 -11.34 5.13 10.00
CA ASP A 66 -10.46 4.04 10.35
C ASP A 66 -10.84 2.78 9.56
N GLY A 67 -9.93 1.84 9.54
CA GLY A 67 -10.15 0.57 8.88
C GLY A 67 -9.12 -0.48 9.23
N ALA A 68 -9.32 -1.67 8.68
CA ALA A 68 -8.36 -2.77 8.77
C ALA A 68 -8.32 -3.55 7.47
N LEU A 69 -7.14 -4.05 7.14
CA LEU A 69 -6.91 -5.02 6.08
C LEU A 69 -6.42 -6.32 6.70
N VAL A 70 -6.98 -7.43 6.29
CA VAL A 70 -6.47 -8.78 6.56
C VAL A 70 -5.83 -9.26 5.27
N TYR A 71 -4.54 -9.63 5.32
CA TYR A 71 -3.77 -10.07 4.17
C TYR A 71 -3.75 -11.59 4.03
N LYS A 72 -3.97 -12.31 5.14
CA LYS A 72 -3.88 -13.78 5.18
C LYS A 72 -5.00 -14.36 6.07
N PRO A 73 -5.58 -15.51 5.67
CA PRO A 73 -5.29 -16.31 4.48
C PRO A 73 -5.80 -15.70 3.18
N LYS A 74 -6.72 -14.76 3.24
CA LYS A 74 -7.34 -14.05 2.11
C LYS A 74 -7.27 -12.55 2.36
N LEU A 75 -7.32 -11.80 1.27
CA LEU A 75 -7.34 -10.35 1.35
C LEU A 75 -8.77 -9.88 1.61
N GLU A 76 -8.99 -9.27 2.76
CA GLU A 76 -10.27 -8.77 3.24
C GLU A 76 -10.09 -7.37 3.82
N GLY A 77 -11.15 -6.57 3.84
CA GLY A 77 -11.07 -5.21 4.37
C GLY A 77 -12.36 -4.75 5.04
N ARG A 78 -12.23 -3.90 6.04
CA ARG A 78 -13.32 -3.11 6.61
C ARG A 78 -12.92 -1.67 6.74
N PHE A 79 -13.86 -0.77 6.52
CA PHE A 79 -13.66 0.67 6.51
C PHE A 79 -14.84 1.36 7.17
N LYS A 80 -14.56 2.43 7.89
CA LYS A 80 -15.55 3.32 8.44
C LYS A 80 -15.11 4.75 8.19
N PHE A 81 -15.83 5.47 7.38
CA PHE A 81 -15.58 6.85 7.05
C PHE A 81 -16.62 7.76 7.67
N GLN A 82 -16.21 8.96 8.03
CA GLN A 82 -17.12 10.03 8.38
C GLN A 82 -16.74 11.32 7.66
N THR A 83 -17.75 12.06 7.25
CA THR A 83 -17.63 13.38 6.66
C THR A 83 -18.75 14.27 7.18
N THR A 84 -18.64 15.58 6.99
CA THR A 84 -19.71 16.52 7.34
C THR A 84 -20.21 17.20 6.08
N VAL A 85 -21.48 17.01 5.77
CA VAL A 85 -22.16 17.61 4.62
C VAL A 85 -23.34 18.41 5.14
N GLY A 86 -23.42 19.70 4.81
CA GLY A 86 -24.51 20.57 5.27
C GLY A 86 -24.64 20.66 6.79
N GLY A 87 -23.55 20.51 7.55
CA GLY A 87 -23.55 20.50 9.02
C GLY A 87 -23.97 19.17 9.66
N GLN A 88 -24.27 18.15 8.88
CA GLN A 88 -24.62 16.81 9.36
C GLN A 88 -23.46 15.83 9.17
N THR A 89 -23.17 15.04 10.19
CA THR A 89 -22.18 13.95 10.08
C THR A 89 -22.80 12.80 9.30
N VAL A 90 -22.12 12.43 8.20
CA VAL A 90 -22.42 11.28 7.35
C VAL A 90 -21.41 10.19 7.67
N ILE A 91 -21.89 9.00 7.98
CA ILE A 91 -21.04 7.82 8.22
C ILE A 91 -21.29 6.82 7.09
N ILE A 92 -20.20 6.35 6.49
CA ILE A 92 -20.20 5.30 5.46
C ILE A 92 -19.38 4.15 6.02
N GLN A 93 -19.86 2.93 5.89
CA GLN A 93 -19.13 1.73 6.29
C GLN A 93 -19.09 0.77 5.11
N GLU A 94 -17.95 0.12 4.95
CA GLU A 94 -17.74 -0.87 3.91
C GLU A 94 -17.04 -2.09 4.49
N ILE A 95 -17.43 -3.28 4.03
CA ILE A 95 -16.80 -4.55 4.32
C ILE A 95 -16.60 -5.26 2.99
N SER A 96 -15.34 -5.62 2.69
CA SER A 96 -14.97 -6.36 1.49
C SER A 96 -14.52 -7.76 1.88
N LEU A 97 -15.25 -8.76 1.45
CA LEU A 97 -15.01 -10.18 1.68
C LEU A 97 -15.12 -10.91 0.34
N GLU A 98 -14.16 -11.75 0.02
CA GLU A 98 -14.14 -12.74 -1.06
C GLU A 98 -15.21 -12.56 -2.17
N GLY A 99 -15.08 -11.48 -2.96
CA GLY A 99 -15.98 -11.20 -4.10
C GLY A 99 -17.35 -10.63 -3.72
N THR A 100 -17.55 -10.24 -2.47
CA THR A 100 -18.75 -9.55 -2.00
C THR A 100 -18.37 -8.31 -1.22
N ASN A 101 -18.89 -7.16 -1.63
CA ASN A 101 -18.77 -5.92 -0.89
C ASN A 101 -20.11 -5.61 -0.21
N TYR A 102 -20.03 -5.18 1.04
CA TYR A 102 -21.16 -4.71 1.82
C TYR A 102 -20.96 -3.23 2.10
N GLY A 103 -21.90 -2.40 1.65
CA GLY A 103 -21.92 -0.96 1.91
C GLY A 103 -23.06 -0.57 2.83
N LEU A 104 -22.80 0.26 3.84
CA LEU A 104 -23.81 0.88 4.68
C LEU A 104 -23.63 2.40 4.58
N THR A 105 -24.70 3.07 4.15
CA THR A 105 -24.71 4.52 3.98
C THR A 105 -25.94 5.12 4.67
N PRO A 106 -25.99 6.43 4.94
CA PRO A 106 -27.19 7.06 5.51
C PRO A 106 -28.46 6.91 4.64
N ALA A 107 -28.29 6.70 3.34
CA ALA A 107 -29.39 6.49 2.41
C ALA A 107 -30.00 5.08 2.50
N SER A 108 -29.32 4.14 3.15
CA SER A 108 -29.78 2.75 3.29
C SER A 108 -29.76 2.35 4.76
N PRO A 109 -30.91 1.94 5.34
CA PRO A 109 -30.98 1.49 6.73
C PRO A 109 -30.35 0.10 6.94
N LYS A 110 -30.01 -0.61 5.85
CA LYS A 110 -29.41 -1.94 5.85
C LYS A 110 -28.16 -1.95 4.96
N TRP A 111 -27.30 -2.90 5.22
CA TRP A 111 -26.16 -3.20 4.37
C TRP A 111 -26.62 -3.64 2.99
N VAL A 112 -26.05 -3.06 1.96
CA VAL A 112 -26.25 -3.45 0.56
C VAL A 112 -25.13 -4.37 0.14
N ALA A 113 -25.46 -5.61 -0.21
CA ALA A 113 -24.50 -6.59 -0.70
C ALA A 113 -24.39 -6.51 -2.23
N THR A 114 -23.21 -6.31 -2.74
CA THR A 114 -22.90 -6.29 -4.18
C THR A 114 -21.84 -7.34 -4.52
N LYS A 115 -21.99 -8.02 -5.66
CA LYS A 115 -21.05 -9.03 -6.16
C LYS A 115 -19.96 -8.42 -7.06
N SER A 116 -19.56 -7.20 -6.83
CA SER A 116 -18.50 -6.61 -7.63
C SER A 116 -17.53 -5.89 -6.71
N ALA A 117 -16.28 -5.88 -7.11
CA ALA A 117 -15.22 -5.14 -6.44
C ALA A 117 -15.41 -3.63 -6.66
N SER A 118 -16.53 -3.05 -6.17
CA SER A 118 -16.72 -1.61 -6.07
C SER A 118 -16.53 -1.22 -4.61
N GLY A 119 -15.62 -0.33 -4.33
CA GLY A 119 -15.22 0.07 -2.99
C GLY A 119 -13.71 -0.01 -2.84
N ILE A 120 -13.20 0.19 -1.65
CA ILE A 120 -11.77 0.00 -1.38
C ILE A 120 -11.50 -1.51 -1.45
N ASP A 121 -11.24 -1.97 -2.67
CA ASP A 121 -10.83 -3.33 -2.93
C ASP A 121 -9.38 -3.49 -2.44
N PRO A 122 -9.15 -4.30 -1.41
CA PRO A 122 -7.78 -4.56 -0.97
C PRO A 122 -6.88 -5.11 -2.09
N SER A 123 -7.47 -5.69 -3.15
CA SER A 123 -6.74 -6.14 -4.34
C SER A 123 -6.47 -5.01 -5.35
N ALA A 124 -6.97 -3.80 -5.13
CA ALA A 124 -6.77 -2.67 -6.05
C ALA A 124 -5.29 -2.42 -6.36
N PHE A 125 -4.44 -2.63 -5.36
CA PHE A 125 -2.99 -2.49 -5.52
C PHE A 125 -2.34 -3.66 -6.26
N ALA A 126 -2.92 -4.86 -6.23
CA ALA A 126 -2.38 -6.03 -6.94
C ALA A 126 -2.54 -5.91 -8.48
N GLY A 127 -3.59 -5.22 -8.94
CA GLY A 127 -3.85 -4.91 -10.34
C GLY A 127 -3.31 -3.56 -10.82
N ALA A 128 -2.50 -2.89 -10.01
CA ALA A 128 -2.01 -1.55 -10.30
C ALA A 128 -1.23 -1.46 -11.62
N THR A 129 -1.50 -0.41 -12.37
CA THR A 129 -0.85 -0.08 -13.65
C THR A 129 0.08 1.13 -13.50
N GLU A 130 0.86 1.45 -14.52
CA GLU A 130 1.79 2.59 -14.54
C GLU A 130 2.71 2.65 -13.32
N GLN A 131 3.15 1.49 -12.85
CA GLN A 131 3.95 1.34 -11.64
C GLN A 131 5.33 1.97 -11.81
N LYS A 132 5.74 2.84 -10.89
CA LYS A 132 7.01 3.54 -10.90
C LYS A 132 7.64 3.54 -9.51
N TYR A 133 8.89 3.08 -9.42
CA TYR A 133 9.69 3.28 -8.21
C TYR A 133 10.16 4.75 -8.15
N ILE A 134 9.89 5.42 -7.05
CA ILE A 134 10.22 6.83 -6.85
C ILE A 134 11.54 6.97 -6.09
N GLY A 135 11.78 6.14 -5.07
CA GLY A 135 12.97 6.21 -4.26
C GLY A 135 12.78 5.67 -2.85
N GLU A 136 13.69 6.06 -1.97
CA GLU A 136 13.65 5.76 -0.54
C GLU A 136 13.35 7.03 0.25
N GLU A 137 12.54 6.90 1.28
CA GLU A 137 12.22 8.00 2.21
C GLU A 137 12.42 7.56 3.66
N THR A 138 12.82 8.49 4.52
CA THR A 138 12.85 8.26 5.98
C THR A 138 11.60 8.85 6.60
N LEU A 139 10.74 7.99 7.12
CA LEU A 139 9.50 8.34 7.80
C LEU A 139 9.62 8.06 9.30
N PRO A 140 8.72 8.57 10.17
CA PRO A 140 8.75 8.28 11.61
C PRO A 140 8.77 6.78 11.94
N GLN A 141 8.12 5.95 11.11
CA GLN A 141 8.06 4.49 11.27
C GLN A 141 9.28 3.74 10.70
N GLY A 142 10.25 4.45 10.15
CA GLY A 142 11.48 3.91 9.58
C GLY A 142 11.69 4.25 8.12
N LYS A 143 12.74 3.67 7.52
CA LYS A 143 12.99 3.78 6.09
C LYS A 143 11.91 3.07 5.29
N ALA A 144 11.49 3.67 4.21
CA ALA A 144 10.46 3.17 3.33
C ALA A 144 10.86 3.28 1.85
N TRP A 145 10.52 2.27 1.08
CA TRP A 145 10.44 2.40 -0.37
C TRP A 145 9.19 3.15 -0.75
N HIS A 146 9.34 4.12 -1.64
CA HIS A 146 8.24 4.88 -2.24
C HIS A 146 8.00 4.40 -3.66
N ALA A 147 6.79 3.96 -3.95
CA ALA A 147 6.34 3.61 -5.30
C ALA A 147 5.04 4.32 -5.61
N SER A 148 4.87 4.77 -6.84
CA SER A 148 3.60 5.30 -7.37
C SER A 148 3.01 4.35 -8.41
N ALA A 149 1.69 4.36 -8.54
CA ALA A 149 0.96 3.58 -9.53
C ALA A 149 -0.44 4.17 -9.78
N LYS A 150 -1.20 3.53 -10.67
CA LYS A 150 -2.64 3.75 -10.80
C LYS A 150 -3.39 2.49 -10.38
N ASP A 151 -4.48 2.68 -9.66
CA ASP A 151 -5.40 1.60 -9.32
C ASP A 151 -6.20 1.11 -10.56
N LYS A 152 -7.09 0.14 -10.37
CA LYS A 152 -7.95 -0.40 -11.43
C LYS A 152 -8.93 0.64 -12.01
N ASP A 153 -9.25 1.68 -11.26
CA ASP A 153 -10.17 2.75 -11.64
C ASP A 153 -9.44 3.94 -12.26
N GLY A 154 -8.10 3.87 -12.35
CA GLY A 154 -7.23 4.88 -12.95
C GLY A 154 -6.82 6.00 -12.00
N ASN A 155 -7.16 5.93 -10.70
CA ASN A 155 -6.73 6.90 -9.72
C ASN A 155 -5.24 6.70 -9.40
N ALA A 156 -4.50 7.81 -9.35
CA ALA A 156 -3.10 7.76 -8.97
C ALA A 156 -2.96 7.55 -7.46
N PHE A 157 -2.02 6.70 -7.05
CA PHE A 157 -1.68 6.54 -5.65
C PHE A 157 -0.18 6.41 -5.43
N ASP A 158 0.26 6.78 -4.24
CA ASP A 158 1.62 6.59 -3.73
C ASP A 158 1.58 5.60 -2.58
N ALA A 159 2.50 4.63 -2.59
CA ALA A 159 2.66 3.61 -1.58
C ALA A 159 4.02 3.75 -0.89
N TYR A 160 4.02 3.74 0.44
CA TYR A 160 5.21 3.80 1.28
C TYR A 160 5.31 2.50 2.07
N ILE A 161 6.24 1.66 1.69
CA ILE A 161 6.42 0.31 2.25
C ILE A 161 7.71 0.27 3.05
N ARG A 162 7.63 -0.12 4.31
CA ARG A 162 8.78 -0.18 5.23
C ARG A 162 9.80 -1.21 4.75
N GLU A 163 11.07 -0.80 4.68
CA GLU A 163 12.14 -1.64 4.13
C GLU A 163 12.44 -2.85 5.01
N SER A 164 12.36 -2.69 6.33
CA SER A 164 12.79 -3.71 7.29
C SER A 164 11.94 -4.99 7.28
N ASP A 165 10.65 -4.88 6.93
CA ASP A 165 9.70 -5.99 7.03
C ASP A 165 8.67 -6.06 5.88
N GLY A 166 8.64 -5.04 5.02
CA GLY A 166 7.69 -4.98 3.91
C GLY A 166 6.27 -4.56 4.32
N TYR A 167 6.10 -3.99 5.51
CA TYR A 167 4.78 -3.56 5.97
C TYR A 167 4.42 -2.18 5.39
N PRO A 168 3.15 -1.92 5.05
CA PRO A 168 2.74 -0.61 4.57
C PRO A 168 2.83 0.42 5.70
N ILE A 169 3.35 1.61 5.41
CA ILE A 169 3.34 2.76 6.34
C ILE A 169 2.18 3.67 6.00
N LYS A 170 2.02 4.00 4.72
CA LYS A 170 0.89 4.80 4.23
C LYS A 170 0.63 4.55 2.75
N TYR A 171 -0.62 4.77 2.36
CA TYR A 171 -1.01 4.98 0.97
C TYR A 171 -1.62 6.38 0.84
N VAL A 172 -1.33 7.05 -0.27
CA VAL A 172 -1.90 8.37 -0.59
C VAL A 172 -2.55 8.26 -1.96
N GLU A 173 -3.86 8.32 -2.03
CA GLU A 173 -4.60 8.31 -3.27
C GLU A 173 -4.96 9.73 -3.69
N THR A 174 -4.69 10.07 -4.94
CA THR A 174 -5.09 11.36 -5.53
C THR A 174 -6.39 11.18 -6.29
N GLN A 175 -7.43 11.81 -5.76
CA GLN A 175 -8.77 11.81 -6.35
C GLN A 175 -8.88 12.75 -7.55
N THR A 176 -9.88 12.50 -8.41
CA THR A 176 -10.26 13.43 -9.45
C THR A 176 -10.54 14.83 -8.85
N GLY A 177 -9.88 15.85 -9.36
CA GLY A 177 -9.94 17.21 -8.79
C GLY A 177 -8.79 17.54 -7.84
N GLY A 178 -7.80 16.63 -7.66
CA GLY A 178 -6.57 16.89 -6.92
C GLY A 178 -6.68 16.80 -5.39
N GLN A 179 -7.80 16.28 -4.86
CA GLN A 179 -7.92 15.97 -3.44
C GLN A 179 -7.18 14.67 -3.11
N ASN A 180 -6.61 14.60 -1.91
CA ASN A 180 -5.89 13.42 -1.47
C ASN A 180 -6.60 12.72 -0.32
N ILE A 181 -6.62 11.39 -0.37
CA ILE A 181 -6.99 10.51 0.73
C ILE A 181 -5.73 9.78 1.19
N THR A 182 -5.45 9.82 2.48
CA THR A 182 -4.31 9.13 3.09
C THR A 182 -4.81 8.04 4.01
N LEU A 183 -4.30 6.82 3.80
CA LEU A 183 -4.41 5.70 4.71
C LEU A 183 -3.07 5.57 5.44
N ALA A 184 -3.03 5.86 6.74
CA ALA A 184 -1.82 5.76 7.56
C ALA A 184 -1.92 4.55 8.47
N PHE A 185 -1.02 3.58 8.30
CA PHE A 185 -1.01 2.32 9.05
C PHE A 185 -0.28 2.48 10.38
N ASP A 186 -0.84 1.95 11.47
CA ASP A 186 -0.32 2.13 12.82
C ASP A 186 -0.18 0.84 13.64
N LYS A 187 -0.95 -0.20 13.35
CA LYS A 187 -0.94 -1.48 14.07
C LYS A 187 -0.89 -2.63 13.08
N TYR A 188 -0.12 -3.67 13.44
CA TYR A 188 0.12 -4.82 12.56
C TYR A 188 0.03 -6.11 13.35
N ASN A 189 -0.46 -7.18 12.72
CA ASN A 189 -0.52 -8.52 13.29
C ASN A 189 -1.26 -8.58 14.64
N THR A 190 -2.42 -7.91 14.70
CA THR A 190 -3.25 -7.81 15.91
C THR A 190 -4.22 -8.99 16.04
N GLY A 191 -4.32 -9.85 15.03
CA GLY A 191 -5.29 -10.94 14.97
C GLY A 191 -6.67 -10.47 14.53
N GLU A 192 -6.72 -9.38 13.73
CA GLU A 192 -7.98 -8.87 13.17
C GLU A 192 -8.68 -9.94 12.34
N THR A 193 -9.99 -10.00 12.48
CA THR A 193 -10.89 -10.84 11.66
C THR A 193 -12.03 -10.00 11.14
N ILE A 194 -12.35 -10.15 9.85
CA ILE A 194 -13.42 -9.42 9.21
C ILE A 194 -14.58 -10.38 8.94
N THR A 195 -15.78 -10.01 9.36
CA THR A 195 -16.97 -10.83 9.21
C THR A 195 -18.06 -10.08 8.45
N ALA A 196 -18.86 -10.83 7.70
CA ALA A 196 -20.03 -10.24 7.05
C ALA A 196 -21.03 -9.65 8.07
N PRO A 197 -21.79 -8.64 7.68
CA PRO A 197 -22.88 -8.16 8.52
C PRO A 197 -23.89 -9.27 8.83
N PRO A 198 -24.65 -9.17 9.95
CA PRO A 198 -25.74 -10.10 10.25
C PRO A 198 -26.72 -10.22 9.08
N PRO A 199 -27.17 -11.44 8.71
CA PRO A 199 -28.03 -11.66 7.53
C PRO A 199 -29.33 -10.84 7.54
N ASP A 200 -29.92 -10.59 8.71
CA ASP A 200 -31.13 -9.78 8.88
C ASP A 200 -30.90 -8.27 8.65
N GLN A 201 -29.63 -7.84 8.66
CA GLN A 201 -29.21 -6.48 8.36
C GLN A 201 -28.77 -6.29 6.91
N ILE A 202 -28.84 -7.32 6.07
CA ILE A 202 -28.44 -7.25 4.67
C ILE A 202 -29.68 -7.13 3.79
N GLN A 203 -29.59 -6.31 2.76
CA GLN A 203 -30.54 -6.30 1.63
C GLN A 203 -29.81 -6.58 0.33
N ALA A 204 -30.49 -7.21 -0.63
CA ALA A 204 -29.95 -7.38 -1.98
C ALA A 204 -29.77 -6.01 -2.65
N GLY A 205 -28.64 -5.80 -3.33
CA GLY A 205 -28.37 -4.63 -4.15
C GLY A 205 -28.95 -4.77 -5.55
#